data_67a79c88ee8e909b07ab1cbab05d561a
#
_entry.id   67a79c88ee8e909b07ab1cbab05d561a
#
_cell.length_a   1.000
_cell.length_b   1.000
_cell.length_c   1.000
_cell.angle_alpha   90.00
_cell.angle_beta   90.00
_cell.angle_gamma   90.00
#
_symmetry.space_group_name_H-M   'P 1'
#
loop_
_entity.id
_entity.type
_entity.pdbx_description
1 polymer ?
#
loop_
_entity_poly.entity_id
_entity_poly.type
_entity_poly.pdbx_seq_one_letter_code
_entity_poly.pdbx_strand_id
1 'polypeptide(L)'
;MVHPSAASPKRPAGTIISSPKGWYDAGDYNKYIVNSGFTLGLILQSYQLHQDRFNSLNLQIPESDNKIPDILDEMMYNLERMLTMQDPTDGGVYHKLTTPNFEGFVMPEDCKQQRYVVQKTTTATLDFAATMALTARIYQRFPEFQSFCQQAIESAEKAYAWAVKHPTVYYDQDGNNKKFSPTIQTGGYGDNHTEDEFFWAATELYLTTSETSYLEQAKQFVPDEFSIPSWGNVAGLGIFQWVNQELLGTPDAGKLPMKEIKESLKKKCDEDIQELATSSFHSIFGNSAQDFHWGSNSESCLGRGIAQMYEYALTKDSKYRQAALSTLDYFFGRNATGYCYLTGFGTQRVMNIHHRISAADNIKEPVPGLVAGGANKGQEDAEFVPAYASNIPDESYQDNVGSYASNEIAINWNAYLVSLLGWIN
;
A
#
# COMPACT_ATOMS: atom_id res chain seq x y z
N MET A 1 -2.12 -19.58 13.58
CA MET A 1 -1.22 -20.33 14.48
C MET A 1 0.14 -19.64 14.52
N VAL A 2 0.84 -19.61 15.64
CA VAL A 2 2.20 -19.07 15.72
C VAL A 2 3.19 -20.05 15.08
N HIS A 3 3.86 -19.60 14.01
CA HIS A 3 4.93 -20.36 13.38
C HIS A 3 6.19 -20.41 14.28
N PRO A 4 7.04 -21.46 14.22
CA PRO A 4 8.26 -21.51 15.04
C PRO A 4 9.18 -20.28 14.90
N SER A 5 9.23 -19.64 13.72
CA SER A 5 10.00 -18.38 13.52
C SER A 5 9.46 -17.18 14.30
N ALA A 6 8.22 -17.26 14.74
CA ALA A 6 7.52 -16.22 15.48
C ALA A 6 7.39 -16.51 16.97
N ALA A 7 7.90 -17.66 17.43
CA ALA A 7 7.72 -18.14 18.79
C ALA A 7 8.41 -17.26 19.83
N SER A 8 7.74 -17.04 20.95
CA SER A 8 8.28 -16.38 22.14
C SER A 8 7.93 -17.18 23.40
N PRO A 9 8.59 -16.90 24.56
CA PRO A 9 8.24 -17.59 25.81
C PRO A 9 6.76 -17.46 26.21
N LYS A 10 6.11 -16.34 25.88
CA LYS A 10 4.70 -16.10 26.17
C LYS A 10 3.75 -16.51 25.05
N ARG A 11 4.26 -16.68 23.85
CA ARG A 11 3.54 -17.16 22.66
C ARG A 11 4.36 -18.26 21.95
N PRO A 12 4.40 -19.48 22.50
CA PRO A 12 5.16 -20.58 21.89
C PRO A 12 4.59 -20.96 20.52
N ALA A 13 5.38 -21.66 19.72
CA ALA A 13 4.96 -22.22 18.44
C ALA A 13 3.70 -23.07 18.64
N GLY A 14 2.75 -22.97 17.71
CA GLY A 14 1.46 -23.65 17.79
C GLY A 14 0.38 -22.88 18.55
N THR A 15 0.67 -21.79 19.24
CA THR A 15 -0.35 -20.93 19.85
C THR A 15 -1.35 -20.45 18.80
N ILE A 16 -2.64 -20.59 19.08
CA ILE A 16 -3.70 -20.13 18.19
C ILE A 16 -3.99 -18.67 18.46
N ILE A 17 -4.00 -17.87 17.39
CA ILE A 17 -4.40 -16.46 17.38
C ILE A 17 -5.64 -16.34 16.50
N SER A 18 -6.72 -15.76 17.03
CA SER A 18 -7.88 -15.38 16.22
C SER A 18 -7.55 -14.11 15.42
N SER A 19 -7.64 -14.19 14.11
CA SER A 19 -7.40 -13.07 13.19
C SER A 19 -8.39 -13.13 12.02
N PRO A 20 -9.68 -12.88 12.30
CA PRO A 20 -10.70 -12.75 11.27
C PRO A 20 -10.52 -11.43 10.51
N LYS A 21 -11.34 -11.21 9.49
CA LYS A 21 -11.38 -9.98 8.69
C LYS A 21 -10.07 -9.71 7.92
N GLY A 22 -9.98 -8.51 7.40
CA GLY A 22 -8.83 -8.00 6.65
C GLY A 22 -8.79 -8.47 5.20
N TRP A 23 -8.35 -7.58 4.35
CA TRP A 23 -8.21 -7.82 2.92
C TRP A 23 -7.20 -8.93 2.63
N TYR A 24 -7.43 -9.66 1.58
CA TYR A 24 -6.38 -10.42 0.89
C TYR A 24 -5.47 -9.45 0.16
N ASP A 25 -4.20 -9.79 0.06
CA ASP A 25 -3.16 -8.87 -0.38
C ASP A 25 -3.19 -8.58 -1.89
N ALA A 26 -3.28 -9.64 -2.68
CA ALA A 26 -3.16 -9.59 -4.11
C ALA A 26 -4.06 -10.65 -4.77
N GLY A 27 -3.62 -11.29 -5.82
CA GLY A 27 -4.33 -12.42 -6.43
C GLY A 27 -4.42 -13.66 -5.53
N ASP A 28 -3.75 -13.67 -4.39
CA ASP A 28 -3.70 -14.74 -3.39
C ASP A 28 -4.57 -14.45 -2.16
N TYR A 29 -4.52 -15.34 -1.16
CA TYR A 29 -5.30 -15.24 0.08
C TYR A 29 -4.46 -14.92 1.32
N ASN A 30 -3.20 -14.53 1.17
CA ASN A 30 -2.35 -14.15 2.28
C ASN A 30 -2.54 -12.67 2.65
N LYS A 31 -2.04 -12.28 3.83
CA LYS A 31 -2.25 -10.94 4.38
C LYS A 31 -0.93 -10.45 5.00
N TYR A 32 -0.39 -9.38 4.46
CA TYR A 32 0.92 -8.83 4.82
C TYR A 32 0.74 -7.49 5.53
N ILE A 33 1.49 -7.25 6.61
CA ILE A 33 1.36 -5.99 7.37
C ILE A 33 1.99 -4.83 6.63
N VAL A 34 3.16 -5.00 6.05
CA VAL A 34 3.86 -3.95 5.30
C VAL A 34 2.96 -3.39 4.20
N ASN A 35 2.45 -4.26 3.32
CA ASN A 35 1.59 -3.81 2.23
C ASN A 35 0.23 -3.28 2.70
N SER A 36 -0.36 -3.86 3.76
CA SER A 36 -1.59 -3.34 4.39
C SER A 36 -1.39 -1.95 5.00
N GLY A 37 -0.25 -1.73 5.67
CA GLY A 37 0.11 -0.45 6.28
C GLY A 37 0.25 0.64 5.23
N PHE A 38 1.02 0.37 4.19
CA PHE A 38 1.18 1.28 3.05
C PHE A 38 -0.17 1.63 2.41
N THR A 39 -0.99 0.62 2.09
CA THR A 39 -2.30 0.78 1.45
C THR A 39 -3.22 1.68 2.27
N LEU A 40 -3.38 1.39 3.56
CA LEU A 40 -4.20 2.18 4.47
C LEU A 40 -3.63 3.60 4.66
N GLY A 41 -2.30 3.73 4.80
CA GLY A 41 -1.63 5.00 4.92
C GLY A 41 -1.95 5.95 3.77
N LEU A 42 -1.81 5.46 2.54
CA LEU A 42 -2.04 6.26 1.33
C LEU A 42 -3.51 6.69 1.19
N ILE A 43 -4.46 5.77 1.42
CA ILE A 43 -5.90 6.08 1.31
C ILE A 43 -6.36 7.02 2.43
N LEU A 44 -5.95 6.78 3.68
CA LEU A 44 -6.32 7.61 4.83
C LEU A 44 -5.75 9.03 4.73
N GLN A 45 -4.53 9.20 4.21
CA GLN A 45 -3.97 10.53 3.93
C GLN A 45 -4.74 11.26 2.82
N SER A 46 -5.15 10.55 1.78
CA SER A 46 -6.00 11.12 0.73
C SER A 46 -7.37 11.49 1.28
N TYR A 47 -7.98 10.63 2.11
CA TYR A 47 -9.23 10.92 2.81
C TYR A 47 -9.12 12.20 3.66
N GLN A 48 -8.00 12.41 4.35
CA GLN A 48 -7.78 13.59 5.20
C GLN A 48 -7.89 14.91 4.41
N LEU A 49 -7.43 14.93 3.17
CA LEU A 49 -7.51 16.11 2.29
C LEU A 49 -8.85 16.25 1.56
N HIS A 50 -9.51 15.15 1.24
CA HIS A 50 -10.66 15.12 0.32
C HIS A 50 -11.93 14.55 0.97
N GLN A 51 -12.15 14.90 2.24
CA GLN A 51 -13.25 14.36 3.05
C GLN A 51 -14.62 14.50 2.38
N ASP A 52 -14.94 15.68 1.83
CA ASP A 52 -16.24 15.92 1.21
C ASP A 52 -16.53 14.95 0.06
N ARG A 53 -15.48 14.64 -0.72
CA ARG A 53 -15.58 13.69 -1.82
C ARG A 53 -15.81 12.27 -1.32
N PHE A 54 -14.96 11.80 -0.41
CA PHE A 54 -15.07 10.44 0.12
C PHE A 54 -16.34 10.23 0.93
N ASN A 55 -16.78 11.23 1.69
CA ASN A 55 -18.02 11.17 2.47
C ASN A 55 -19.28 11.11 1.59
N SER A 56 -19.19 11.52 0.33
CA SER A 56 -20.32 11.47 -0.62
C SER A 56 -20.47 10.11 -1.32
N LEU A 57 -19.49 9.20 -1.15
CA LEU A 57 -19.54 7.88 -1.77
C LEU A 57 -20.53 6.97 -1.01
N ASN A 58 -21.30 6.21 -1.78
CA ASN A 58 -22.02 5.04 -1.28
C ASN A 58 -21.43 3.81 -1.94
N LEU A 59 -20.69 3.01 -1.17
CA LEU A 59 -19.98 1.83 -1.66
C LEU A 59 -20.86 0.58 -1.68
N GLN A 60 -22.11 0.67 -1.19
CA GLN A 60 -23.05 -0.44 -1.10
C GLN A 60 -22.50 -1.62 -0.28
N ILE A 61 -21.73 -1.31 0.76
CA ILE A 61 -21.24 -2.27 1.74
C ILE A 61 -22.31 -2.50 2.85
N PRO A 62 -22.20 -3.56 3.66
CA PRO A 62 -23.17 -3.84 4.73
C PRO A 62 -23.37 -2.67 5.70
N GLU A 63 -22.37 -1.82 5.88
CA GLU A 63 -22.35 -0.69 6.79
C GLU A 63 -22.91 0.62 6.20
N SER A 64 -23.26 0.68 4.89
CA SER A 64 -23.66 1.92 4.19
C SER A 64 -24.86 2.65 4.79
N ASP A 65 -25.65 1.99 5.65
CA ASP A 65 -26.80 2.59 6.32
C ASP A 65 -26.46 3.30 7.66
N ASN A 66 -25.20 3.27 8.10
CA ASN A 66 -24.76 3.93 9.32
C ASN A 66 -24.42 5.42 9.07
N LYS A 67 -23.76 6.10 10.03
CA LYS A 67 -23.35 7.51 9.93
C LYS A 67 -21.88 7.70 9.59
N ILE A 68 -21.16 6.62 9.45
CA ILE A 68 -19.73 6.64 9.14
C ILE A 68 -19.60 6.64 7.61
N PRO A 69 -18.66 7.39 7.04
CA PRO A 69 -18.37 7.27 5.62
C PRO A 69 -17.95 5.85 5.23
N ASP A 70 -18.59 5.27 4.22
CA ASP A 70 -18.34 3.89 3.78
C ASP A 70 -16.87 3.55 3.58
N ILE A 71 -16.08 4.50 3.07
CA ILE A 71 -14.64 4.29 2.89
C ILE A 71 -13.93 4.04 4.23
N LEU A 72 -14.37 4.64 5.31
CA LEU A 72 -13.80 4.43 6.64
C LEU A 72 -14.27 3.08 7.22
N ASP A 73 -15.51 2.69 7.01
CA ASP A 73 -15.99 1.37 7.41
C ASP A 73 -15.23 0.26 6.67
N GLU A 74 -14.99 0.43 5.36
CA GLU A 74 -14.18 -0.50 4.59
C GLU A 74 -12.73 -0.59 5.09
N MET A 75 -12.11 0.55 5.42
CA MET A 75 -10.77 0.57 6.03
C MET A 75 -10.76 -0.14 7.39
N MET A 76 -11.81 0.02 8.21
CA MET A 76 -11.94 -0.60 9.52
C MET A 76 -11.87 -2.12 9.44
N TYR A 77 -12.42 -2.72 8.40
CA TYR A 77 -12.35 -4.17 8.17
C TYR A 77 -10.91 -4.72 8.17
N ASN A 78 -9.96 -3.96 7.60
CA ASN A 78 -8.54 -4.35 7.59
C ASN A 78 -7.80 -3.90 8.86
N LEU A 79 -8.14 -2.73 9.42
CA LEU A 79 -7.53 -2.20 10.65
C LEU A 79 -7.75 -3.12 11.86
N GLU A 80 -8.96 -3.66 12.02
CA GLU A 80 -9.27 -4.62 13.09
C GLU A 80 -8.41 -5.89 12.98
N ARG A 81 -8.18 -6.38 11.76
CA ARG A 81 -7.28 -7.51 11.54
C ARG A 81 -5.83 -7.14 11.90
N MET A 82 -5.36 -5.94 11.51
CA MET A 82 -4.00 -5.51 11.81
C MET A 82 -3.74 -5.52 13.33
N LEU A 83 -4.69 -5.07 14.15
CA LEU A 83 -4.56 -5.14 15.62
C LEU A 83 -4.29 -6.56 16.15
N THR A 84 -4.84 -7.59 15.51
CA THR A 84 -4.59 -8.99 15.90
C THR A 84 -3.16 -9.46 15.66
N MET A 85 -2.43 -8.75 14.80
CA MET A 85 -1.06 -9.10 14.42
C MET A 85 -0.01 -8.57 15.39
N GLN A 86 -0.37 -7.70 16.33
CA GLN A 86 0.54 -7.29 17.39
C GLN A 86 0.63 -8.36 18.48
N ASP A 87 1.84 -8.65 18.94
CA ASP A 87 2.05 -9.44 20.14
C ASP A 87 1.85 -8.56 21.39
N PRO A 88 0.79 -8.78 22.17
CA PRO A 88 0.49 -7.95 23.34
C PRO A 88 1.55 -8.08 24.45
N THR A 89 2.46 -9.04 24.36
CA THR A 89 3.47 -9.30 25.39
C THR A 89 4.69 -8.40 25.27
N ASP A 90 5.00 -7.92 24.07
CA ASP A 90 6.17 -7.06 23.83
C ASP A 90 5.90 -5.88 22.87
N GLY A 91 4.78 -5.90 22.13
CA GLY A 91 4.39 -4.84 21.20
C GLY A 91 4.85 -5.04 19.76
N GLY A 92 5.74 -6.00 19.48
CA GLY A 92 6.20 -6.30 18.13
C GLY A 92 5.09 -6.90 17.26
N VAL A 93 5.15 -6.67 15.95
CA VAL A 93 4.12 -7.06 15.00
C VAL A 93 4.60 -8.18 14.09
N TYR A 94 3.78 -9.21 13.93
CA TYR A 94 4.05 -10.32 13.02
C TYR A 94 4.00 -9.83 11.57
N HIS A 95 4.98 -10.23 10.77
CA HIS A 95 5.16 -9.73 9.40
C HIS A 95 3.99 -10.05 8.47
N LYS A 96 3.47 -11.27 8.54
CA LYS A 96 2.33 -11.70 7.73
C LYS A 96 1.53 -12.81 8.38
N LEU A 97 0.28 -12.97 7.92
CA LEU A 97 -0.60 -14.11 8.15
C LEU A 97 -0.70 -14.89 6.84
N THR A 98 -0.16 -16.10 6.79
CA THR A 98 0.08 -16.81 5.54
C THR A 98 -0.16 -18.32 5.67
N THR A 99 -0.47 -18.97 4.55
CA THR A 99 -0.34 -20.42 4.38
C THR A 99 1.11 -20.79 4.04
N PRO A 100 1.54 -22.05 4.22
CA PRO A 100 2.86 -22.51 3.79
C PRO A 100 3.12 -22.31 2.29
N ASN A 101 2.13 -22.58 1.47
CA ASN A 101 2.17 -22.42 0.02
C ASN A 101 0.99 -21.55 -0.44
N PHE A 102 1.09 -20.98 -1.62
CA PHE A 102 -0.07 -20.37 -2.26
C PHE A 102 -1.17 -21.41 -2.49
N GLU A 103 -2.42 -21.01 -2.25
CA GLU A 103 -3.57 -21.82 -2.63
C GLU A 103 -3.72 -21.85 -4.16
N GLY A 104 -4.38 -22.88 -4.69
CA GLY A 104 -4.78 -22.91 -6.10
C GLY A 104 -5.88 -21.88 -6.41
N PHE A 105 -6.34 -21.90 -7.66
CA PHE A 105 -7.51 -21.11 -8.07
C PHE A 105 -8.79 -21.80 -7.58
N VAL A 106 -9.11 -21.56 -6.33
CA VAL A 106 -10.29 -22.08 -5.61
C VAL A 106 -10.93 -20.94 -4.83
N MET A 107 -12.20 -21.09 -4.46
CA MET A 107 -12.88 -20.09 -3.62
C MET A 107 -12.32 -20.10 -2.18
N PRO A 108 -12.42 -18.98 -1.43
CA PRO A 108 -11.85 -18.85 -0.07
C PRO A 108 -12.34 -19.93 0.91
N GLU A 109 -13.59 -20.38 0.81
CA GLU A 109 -14.17 -21.43 1.62
C GLU A 109 -13.55 -22.82 1.39
N ASP A 110 -12.90 -23.00 0.26
CA ASP A 110 -12.18 -24.23 -0.10
C ASP A 110 -10.71 -24.24 0.33
N CYS A 111 -10.21 -23.12 0.86
CA CYS A 111 -8.86 -23.03 1.40
C CYS A 111 -8.76 -23.81 2.72
N LYS A 112 -7.98 -24.90 2.73
CA LYS A 112 -7.88 -25.81 3.88
C LYS A 112 -6.51 -25.80 4.55
N GLN A 113 -5.52 -25.11 3.99
CA GLN A 113 -4.20 -25.03 4.59
C GLN A 113 -4.22 -24.26 5.92
N GLN A 114 -3.42 -24.73 6.88
CA GLN A 114 -3.22 -24.01 8.14
C GLN A 114 -2.55 -22.67 7.89
N ARG A 115 -3.09 -21.60 8.49
CA ARG A 115 -2.48 -20.27 8.42
C ARG A 115 -1.57 -20.01 9.60
N TYR A 116 -0.47 -19.34 9.35
CA TYR A 116 0.56 -19.00 10.32
C TYR A 116 0.83 -17.51 10.38
N VAL A 117 1.01 -16.96 11.57
CA VAL A 117 1.75 -15.72 11.75
C VAL A 117 3.24 -16.08 11.85
N VAL A 118 4.07 -15.31 11.14
CA VAL A 118 5.52 -15.57 11.05
C VAL A 118 6.32 -14.51 11.80
N GLN A 119 7.63 -14.57 11.75
CA GLN A 119 8.58 -13.66 12.40
C GLN A 119 8.04 -12.22 12.54
N LYS A 120 8.24 -11.59 13.68
CA LYS A 120 8.08 -10.14 13.85
C LYS A 120 9.22 -9.40 13.15
N THR A 121 8.91 -8.25 12.54
CA THR A 121 9.91 -7.45 11.85
C THR A 121 9.81 -5.98 12.22
N THR A 122 10.90 -5.24 12.04
CA THR A 122 10.94 -3.80 12.33
C THR A 122 10.04 -3.03 11.37
N THR A 123 10.12 -3.34 10.07
CA THR A 123 9.31 -2.70 9.02
C THR A 123 7.81 -2.88 9.29
N ALA A 124 7.33 -4.12 9.41
CA ALA A 124 5.91 -4.37 9.72
C ALA A 124 5.45 -3.73 11.04
N THR A 125 6.35 -3.66 12.04
CA THR A 125 6.03 -3.06 13.34
C THR A 125 5.89 -1.53 13.24
N LEU A 126 6.73 -0.87 12.46
CA LEU A 126 6.68 0.57 12.24
C LEU A 126 5.53 0.98 11.32
N ASP A 127 5.28 0.23 10.23
CA ASP A 127 4.12 0.45 9.36
C ASP A 127 2.80 0.32 10.13
N PHE A 128 2.73 -0.67 11.00
CA PHE A 128 1.60 -0.81 11.93
C PHE A 128 1.48 0.40 12.85
N ALA A 129 2.59 0.88 13.44
CA ALA A 129 2.57 2.03 14.35
C ALA A 129 2.08 3.30 13.63
N ALA A 130 2.60 3.57 12.43
CA ALA A 130 2.18 4.69 11.59
C ALA A 130 0.69 4.62 11.25
N THR A 131 0.24 3.47 10.75
CA THR A 131 -1.15 3.25 10.36
C THR A 131 -2.11 3.42 11.54
N MET A 132 -1.80 2.85 12.70
CA MET A 132 -2.66 2.95 13.88
C MET A 132 -2.72 4.38 14.43
N ALA A 133 -1.61 5.12 14.45
CA ALA A 133 -1.58 6.51 14.88
C ALA A 133 -2.40 7.41 13.93
N LEU A 134 -2.20 7.28 12.61
CA LEU A 134 -2.99 7.99 11.60
C LEU A 134 -4.48 7.69 11.71
N THR A 135 -4.82 6.41 11.87
CA THR A 135 -6.21 5.96 12.04
C THR A 135 -6.85 6.61 13.26
N ALA A 136 -6.20 6.56 14.41
CA ALA A 136 -6.73 7.15 15.63
C ALA A 136 -7.04 8.64 15.44
N ARG A 137 -6.15 9.39 14.76
CA ARG A 137 -6.34 10.82 14.49
C ARG A 137 -7.54 11.09 13.57
N ILE A 138 -7.79 10.23 12.57
CA ILE A 138 -8.90 10.40 11.65
C ILE A 138 -10.23 9.99 12.28
N TYR A 139 -10.27 8.86 12.98
CA TYR A 139 -11.50 8.28 13.51
C TYR A 139 -11.97 8.89 14.85
N GLN A 140 -11.12 9.62 15.60
CA GLN A 140 -11.47 10.19 16.90
C GLN A 140 -12.70 11.11 16.89
N ARG A 141 -13.09 11.65 15.73
CA ARG A 141 -14.28 12.48 15.56
C ARG A 141 -15.60 11.69 15.60
N PHE A 142 -15.53 10.36 15.48
CA PHE A 142 -16.67 9.47 15.52
C PHE A 142 -16.76 8.81 16.89
N PRO A 143 -17.83 9.10 17.68
CA PRO A 143 -17.99 8.53 19.04
C PRO A 143 -17.95 7.00 19.07
N GLU A 144 -18.42 6.37 18.00
CA GLU A 144 -18.49 4.92 17.84
C GLU A 144 -17.09 4.26 17.89
N PHE A 145 -16.05 5.00 17.49
CA PHE A 145 -14.67 4.50 17.41
C PHE A 145 -13.75 4.96 18.54
N GLN A 146 -14.24 5.64 19.57
CA GLN A 146 -13.39 6.15 20.64
C GLN A 146 -12.57 5.04 21.33
N SER A 147 -13.18 3.90 21.65
CA SER A 147 -12.46 2.76 22.24
C SER A 147 -11.39 2.19 21.29
N PHE A 148 -11.72 2.11 20.01
CA PHE A 148 -10.76 1.68 18.98
C PHE A 148 -9.60 2.66 18.87
N CYS A 149 -9.86 3.96 18.81
CA CYS A 149 -8.82 5.00 18.74
C CYS A 149 -7.86 4.95 19.92
N GLN A 150 -8.39 4.78 21.14
CA GLN A 150 -7.56 4.62 22.32
C GLN A 150 -6.66 3.39 22.22
N GLN A 151 -7.21 2.24 21.82
CA GLN A 151 -6.45 1.01 21.60
C GLN A 151 -5.41 1.19 20.50
N ALA A 152 -5.75 1.89 19.40
CA ALA A 152 -4.85 2.12 18.27
C ALA A 152 -3.63 2.96 18.68
N ILE A 153 -3.83 4.05 19.46
CA ILE A 153 -2.72 4.88 19.98
C ILE A 153 -1.82 4.04 20.88
N GLU A 154 -2.37 3.36 21.88
CA GLU A 154 -1.58 2.51 22.80
C GLU A 154 -0.81 1.41 22.05
N SER A 155 -1.41 0.84 21.00
CA SER A 155 -0.78 -0.19 20.17
C SER A 155 0.34 0.40 19.31
N ALA A 156 0.14 1.59 18.75
CA ALA A 156 1.14 2.31 17.97
C ALA A 156 2.38 2.64 18.81
N GLU A 157 2.18 3.19 20.02
CA GLU A 157 3.27 3.52 20.95
C GLU A 157 4.06 2.27 21.37
N LYS A 158 3.37 1.18 21.70
CA LYS A 158 4.02 -0.11 22.04
C LYS A 158 4.82 -0.67 20.85
N ALA A 159 4.28 -0.57 19.64
CA ALA A 159 4.95 -1.02 18.44
C ALA A 159 6.21 -0.18 18.17
N TYR A 160 6.11 1.13 18.23
CA TYR A 160 7.26 2.03 18.06
C TYR A 160 8.34 1.76 19.10
N ALA A 161 7.95 1.60 20.39
CA ALA A 161 8.88 1.28 21.47
C ALA A 161 9.57 -0.09 21.28
N TRP A 162 8.90 -1.07 20.66
CA TRP A 162 9.51 -2.32 20.28
C TRP A 162 10.54 -2.12 19.16
N ALA A 163 10.18 -1.39 18.11
CA ALA A 163 11.05 -1.12 16.96
C ALA A 163 12.35 -0.38 17.38
N VAL A 164 12.27 0.60 18.28
CA VAL A 164 13.45 1.29 18.83
C VAL A 164 14.42 0.33 19.51
N LYS A 165 13.91 -0.73 20.15
CA LYS A 165 14.75 -1.78 20.79
C LYS A 165 15.25 -2.84 19.80
N HIS A 166 14.62 -2.94 18.63
CA HIS A 166 14.86 -3.92 17.60
C HIS A 166 14.93 -3.26 16.21
N PRO A 167 15.88 -2.33 15.96
CA PRO A 167 15.82 -1.44 14.80
C PRO A 167 16.16 -2.13 13.47
N THR A 168 16.66 -3.36 13.48
CA THR A 168 17.17 -4.07 12.28
C THR A 168 16.73 -5.53 12.22
N VAL A 169 15.51 -5.83 12.65
CA VAL A 169 14.95 -7.18 12.51
C VAL A 169 14.21 -7.28 11.18
N TYR A 170 14.94 -7.69 10.16
CA TYR A 170 14.42 -7.84 8.80
C TYR A 170 13.77 -9.20 8.59
N TYR A 171 12.85 -9.30 7.62
CA TYR A 171 12.23 -10.56 7.24
C TYR A 171 13.16 -11.37 6.33
N ASP A 172 13.67 -12.47 6.85
CA ASP A 172 14.53 -13.42 6.13
C ASP A 172 13.77 -14.74 5.93
N GLN A 173 12.99 -14.84 4.84
CA GLN A 173 12.20 -16.05 4.55
C GLN A 173 13.07 -17.26 4.33
N ASP A 174 14.16 -17.15 3.55
CA ASP A 174 15.03 -18.25 3.23
C ASP A 174 15.82 -18.74 4.45
N GLY A 175 16.30 -17.82 5.28
CA GLY A 175 16.95 -18.15 6.54
C GLY A 175 15.99 -18.81 7.53
N ASN A 176 14.73 -18.37 7.59
CA ASN A 176 13.70 -18.99 8.39
C ASN A 176 13.35 -20.40 7.88
N ASN A 177 13.22 -20.58 6.57
CA ASN A 177 12.91 -21.86 5.94
C ASN A 177 14.01 -22.92 6.16
N LYS A 178 15.27 -22.49 6.31
CA LYS A 178 16.38 -23.39 6.66
C LYS A 178 16.35 -23.87 8.12
N LYS A 179 15.67 -23.14 9.01
CA LYS A 179 15.68 -23.35 10.46
C LYS A 179 14.37 -23.93 10.99
N PHE A 180 13.25 -23.64 10.32
CA PHE A 180 11.91 -23.91 10.85
C PHE A 180 11.04 -24.66 9.85
N SER A 181 10.02 -25.37 10.39
CA SER A 181 9.02 -26.08 9.62
C SER A 181 7.61 -25.72 10.13
N PRO A 182 6.60 -25.64 9.25
CA PRO A 182 6.69 -25.81 7.79
C PRO A 182 7.45 -24.69 7.11
N THR A 183 8.05 -24.93 5.94
CA THR A 183 8.61 -23.86 5.11
C THR A 183 7.50 -22.97 4.54
N ILE A 184 7.77 -21.68 4.39
CA ILE A 184 6.84 -20.70 3.86
C ILE A 184 7.32 -20.27 2.47
N GLN A 185 6.46 -20.46 1.44
CA GLN A 185 6.80 -20.20 0.03
C GLN A 185 6.00 -19.02 -0.57
N THR A 186 5.20 -18.34 0.23
CA THR A 186 4.39 -17.18 -0.19
C THR A 186 5.21 -15.91 -0.23
N GLY A 187 4.67 -14.81 -0.77
CA GLY A 187 5.36 -13.53 -0.92
C GLY A 187 6.13 -13.09 0.32
N GLY A 188 7.30 -12.50 0.13
CA GLY A 188 8.20 -12.10 1.21
C GLY A 188 7.88 -10.73 1.77
N TYR A 189 7.74 -9.71 0.93
CA TYR A 189 7.70 -8.30 1.31
C TYR A 189 8.87 -7.93 2.25
N GLY A 190 10.05 -8.49 1.92
CA GLY A 190 11.27 -8.24 2.68
C GLY A 190 11.83 -6.87 2.35
N ASP A 191 12.19 -6.13 3.38
CA ASP A 191 12.86 -4.87 3.31
C ASP A 191 14.03 -4.85 4.29
N ASN A 192 15.16 -4.27 3.89
CA ASN A 192 16.40 -4.19 4.68
C ASN A 192 16.73 -2.75 5.08
N HIS A 193 15.81 -1.84 4.91
CA HIS A 193 15.85 -0.46 5.34
C HIS A 193 14.74 -0.24 6.36
N THR A 194 14.90 0.69 7.27
CA THR A 194 13.90 0.98 8.31
C THR A 194 13.84 2.48 8.65
N GLU A 195 14.72 3.28 8.08
CA GLU A 195 14.78 4.72 8.33
C GLU A 195 13.53 5.44 7.84
N ASP A 196 12.98 4.99 6.73
CA ASP A 196 11.77 5.53 6.13
C ASP A 196 10.51 5.17 6.92
N GLU A 197 10.42 3.95 7.47
CA GLU A 197 9.35 3.59 8.40
C GLU A 197 9.49 4.32 9.73
N PHE A 198 10.71 4.49 10.27
CA PHE A 198 10.92 5.32 11.46
C PHE A 198 10.45 6.76 11.22
N PHE A 199 10.76 7.33 10.06
CA PHE A 199 10.30 8.66 9.68
C PHE A 199 8.78 8.76 9.64
N TRP A 200 8.12 7.85 8.93
CA TRP A 200 6.65 7.86 8.80
C TRP A 200 5.97 7.59 10.15
N ALA A 201 6.39 6.56 10.89
CA ALA A 201 5.79 6.23 12.18
C ALA A 201 5.97 7.34 13.22
N ALA A 202 7.16 7.94 13.31
CA ALA A 202 7.40 9.07 14.20
C ALA A 202 6.57 10.30 13.80
N THR A 203 6.41 10.57 12.49
CA THR A 203 5.54 11.62 11.97
C THR A 203 4.10 11.42 12.45
N GLU A 204 3.52 10.23 12.22
CA GLU A 204 2.12 9.97 12.54
C GLU A 204 1.88 9.98 14.07
N LEU A 205 2.80 9.41 14.84
CA LEU A 205 2.74 9.45 16.31
C LEU A 205 2.80 10.88 16.83
N TYR A 206 3.72 11.71 16.33
CA TYR A 206 3.80 13.11 16.72
C TYR A 206 2.50 13.85 16.43
N LEU A 207 1.99 13.75 15.20
CA LEU A 207 0.76 14.45 14.79
C LEU A 207 -0.49 13.97 15.55
N THR A 208 -0.45 12.78 16.14
CA THR A 208 -1.57 12.22 16.90
C THR A 208 -1.48 12.52 18.40
N THR A 209 -0.27 12.43 18.99
CA THR A 209 -0.07 12.57 20.44
C THR A 209 0.44 13.95 20.87
N SER A 210 1.04 14.71 19.94
CA SER A 210 1.78 15.97 20.19
C SER A 210 3.03 15.79 21.06
N GLU A 211 3.50 14.56 21.28
CA GLU A 211 4.71 14.31 22.06
C GLU A 211 5.97 14.68 21.27
N THR A 212 6.73 15.64 21.78
CA THR A 212 7.91 16.20 21.10
C THR A 212 9.04 15.20 20.86
N SER A 213 9.10 14.12 21.64
CA SER A 213 10.05 13.03 21.43
C SER A 213 9.91 12.40 20.03
N TYR A 214 8.68 12.20 19.54
CA TYR A 214 8.44 11.71 18.20
C TYR A 214 8.81 12.73 17.11
N LEU A 215 8.60 14.02 17.35
CA LEU A 215 9.04 15.07 16.43
C LEU A 215 10.57 15.05 16.26
N GLU A 216 11.32 14.90 17.34
CA GLU A 216 12.78 14.81 17.25
C GLU A 216 13.24 13.53 16.52
N GLN A 217 12.51 12.43 16.69
CA GLN A 217 12.77 11.22 15.89
C GLN A 217 12.44 11.45 14.41
N ALA A 218 11.29 12.04 14.07
CA ALA A 218 10.95 12.37 12.70
C ALA A 218 12.03 13.26 12.04
N LYS A 219 12.53 14.28 12.76
CA LYS A 219 13.62 15.14 12.26
C LYS A 219 14.91 14.38 11.98
N GLN A 220 15.21 13.35 12.77
CA GLN A 220 16.42 12.55 12.60
C GLN A 220 16.39 11.73 11.29
N PHE A 221 15.20 11.30 10.86
CA PHE A 221 15.01 10.40 9.72
C PHE A 221 14.39 11.09 8.49
N VAL A 222 14.32 12.43 8.46
CA VAL A 222 13.86 13.15 7.25
C VAL A 222 14.73 12.73 6.07
N PRO A 223 14.13 12.24 4.96
CA PRO A 223 14.92 11.85 3.80
C PRO A 223 15.54 13.06 3.11
N ASP A 224 16.73 12.89 2.55
CA ASP A 224 17.44 13.93 1.81
C ASP A 224 16.72 14.31 0.50
N GLU A 225 16.08 13.32 -0.13
CA GLU A 225 15.33 13.50 -1.39
C GLU A 225 13.96 12.83 -1.30
N PHE A 226 12.98 13.44 -1.98
CA PHE A 226 11.65 12.85 -2.14
C PHE A 226 11.71 11.68 -3.13
N SER A 227 11.10 10.56 -2.76
CA SER A 227 10.79 9.44 -3.64
C SER A 227 9.29 9.16 -3.65
N ILE A 228 8.77 8.65 -4.76
CA ILE A 228 7.39 8.15 -4.82
C ILE A 228 7.27 7.02 -3.80
N PRO A 229 6.33 7.10 -2.84
CA PRO A 229 6.23 6.08 -1.82
C PRO A 229 5.76 4.74 -2.40
N SER A 230 6.32 3.67 -1.87
CA SER A 230 5.91 2.29 -2.15
C SER A 230 5.90 1.47 -0.85
N TRP A 231 5.50 0.21 -0.90
CA TRP A 231 5.55 -0.66 0.28
C TRP A 231 6.97 -0.92 0.79
N GLY A 232 7.98 -0.80 -0.06
CA GLY A 232 9.41 -0.94 0.30
C GLY A 232 10.13 0.40 0.49
N ASN A 233 9.42 1.52 0.39
CA ASN A 233 9.92 2.84 0.76
C ASN A 233 8.75 3.77 1.11
N VAL A 234 8.46 3.89 2.38
CA VAL A 234 7.32 4.66 2.89
C VAL A 234 7.66 6.11 3.24
N ALA A 235 8.90 6.57 3.04
CA ALA A 235 9.30 7.94 3.37
C ALA A 235 8.40 9.00 2.72
N GLY A 236 7.98 8.75 1.47
CA GLY A 236 7.07 9.63 0.74
C GLY A 236 5.71 9.80 1.43
N LEU A 237 5.20 8.79 2.17
CA LEU A 237 3.99 8.95 3.00
C LEU A 237 4.21 9.94 4.15
N GLY A 238 5.35 9.84 4.81
CA GLY A 238 5.74 10.83 5.83
C GLY A 238 5.82 12.25 5.26
N ILE A 239 6.41 12.41 4.06
CA ILE A 239 6.47 13.69 3.34
C ILE A 239 5.08 14.21 3.00
N PHE A 240 4.23 13.38 2.39
CA PHE A 240 2.86 13.75 2.07
C PHE A 240 2.08 14.18 3.31
N GLN A 241 2.30 13.50 4.44
CA GLN A 241 1.64 13.89 5.67
C GLN A 241 2.05 15.29 6.17
N TRP A 242 3.30 15.66 6.06
CA TRP A 242 3.74 17.03 6.40
C TRP A 242 3.23 18.08 5.40
N VAL A 243 3.18 17.75 4.12
CA VAL A 243 2.53 18.61 3.11
C VAL A 243 1.04 18.74 3.40
N ASN A 244 0.36 17.69 3.86
CA ASN A 244 -1.02 17.75 4.30
C ASN A 244 -1.22 18.75 5.45
N GLN A 245 -0.30 18.80 6.43
CA GLN A 245 -0.37 19.80 7.51
C GLN A 245 -0.31 21.23 6.96
N GLU A 246 0.52 21.49 5.95
CA GLU A 246 0.60 22.80 5.31
C GLU A 246 -0.68 23.12 4.53
N LEU A 247 -1.17 22.18 3.70
CA LEU A 247 -2.39 22.37 2.91
C LEU A 247 -3.65 22.58 3.76
N LEU A 248 -3.70 21.93 4.93
CA LEU A 248 -4.78 22.07 5.91
C LEU A 248 -4.60 23.29 6.84
N GLY A 249 -3.46 23.96 6.79
CA GLY A 249 -3.17 25.13 7.62
C GLY A 249 -3.11 24.81 9.11
N THR A 250 -2.60 23.64 9.50
CA THR A 250 -2.52 23.24 10.91
C THR A 250 -1.38 23.96 11.65
N PRO A 251 -1.40 24.03 13.00
CA PRO A 251 -0.30 24.60 13.78
C PRO A 251 1.03 23.87 13.64
N ASP A 252 1.01 22.63 13.13
CA ASP A 252 2.19 21.80 12.95
C ASP A 252 2.93 22.07 11.63
N ALA A 253 2.29 22.77 10.70
CA ALA A 253 2.93 23.21 9.46
C ALA A 253 4.24 23.98 9.79
N GLY A 254 5.35 23.56 9.17
CA GLY A 254 6.65 24.22 9.36
C GLY A 254 7.51 23.71 10.52
N LYS A 255 7.11 22.68 11.24
CA LYS A 255 7.96 22.06 12.29
C LYS A 255 9.09 21.18 11.73
N LEU A 256 9.02 20.79 10.48
CA LEU A 256 10.12 20.18 9.70
C LEU A 256 10.72 21.19 8.71
N PRO A 257 11.83 20.85 8.03
CA PRO A 257 12.44 21.69 7.00
C PRO A 257 11.60 21.69 5.71
N MET A 258 10.40 22.30 5.80
CA MET A 258 9.38 22.26 4.73
C MET A 258 9.83 22.89 3.43
N LYS A 259 10.81 23.81 3.48
CA LYS A 259 11.38 24.40 2.26
C LYS A 259 12.09 23.33 1.44
N GLU A 260 12.99 22.61 2.08
CA GLU A 260 13.80 21.54 1.47
C GLU A 260 12.90 20.38 0.99
N ILE A 261 11.92 20.00 1.79
CA ILE A 261 10.92 18.98 1.45
C ILE A 261 10.16 19.36 0.17
N LYS A 262 9.65 20.60 0.10
CA LYS A 262 8.90 21.06 -1.08
C LYS A 262 9.80 21.24 -2.31
N GLU A 263 11.03 21.70 -2.13
CA GLU A 263 12.00 21.79 -3.22
C GLU A 263 12.33 20.41 -3.81
N SER A 264 12.48 19.39 -2.95
CA SER A 264 12.74 18.01 -3.38
C SER A 264 11.53 17.39 -4.11
N LEU A 265 10.31 17.56 -3.58
CA LEU A 265 9.07 17.12 -4.24
C LEU A 265 8.93 17.80 -5.62
N LYS A 266 9.10 19.13 -5.66
CA LYS A 266 9.02 19.90 -6.90
C LYS A 266 10.06 19.45 -7.92
N LYS A 267 11.31 19.22 -7.51
CA LYS A 267 12.39 18.72 -8.37
C LYS A 267 11.96 17.43 -9.06
N LYS A 268 11.47 16.44 -8.30
CA LYS A 268 10.99 15.16 -8.85
C LYS A 268 9.84 15.36 -9.83
N CYS A 269 8.86 16.20 -9.49
CA CYS A 269 7.73 16.50 -10.37
C CYS A 269 8.14 17.19 -11.66
N ASP A 270 9.08 18.14 -11.60
CA ASP A 270 9.59 18.84 -12.79
C ASP A 270 10.42 17.91 -13.69
N GLU A 271 11.18 16.96 -13.13
CA GLU A 271 11.89 15.92 -13.88
C GLU A 271 10.90 15.03 -14.65
N ASP A 272 9.84 14.55 -14.00
CA ASP A 272 8.80 13.74 -14.63
C ASP A 272 8.10 14.50 -15.77
N ILE A 273 7.82 15.81 -15.62
CA ILE A 273 7.18 16.62 -16.67
C ILE A 273 8.06 16.76 -17.91
N GLN A 274 9.39 16.80 -17.78
CA GLN A 274 10.29 16.88 -18.94
C GLN A 274 10.12 15.67 -19.88
N GLU A 275 9.70 14.52 -19.35
CA GLU A 275 9.47 13.32 -20.12
C GLU A 275 8.28 13.43 -21.08
N LEU A 276 7.27 14.29 -20.80
CA LEU A 276 6.10 14.49 -21.68
C LEU A 276 6.46 14.85 -23.11
N ALA A 277 7.54 15.61 -23.31
CA ALA A 277 7.94 16.08 -24.62
C ALA A 277 8.43 14.96 -25.56
N THR A 278 8.93 13.88 -24.99
CA THR A 278 9.49 12.73 -25.73
C THR A 278 8.61 11.50 -25.68
N SER A 279 7.56 11.52 -24.85
CA SER A 279 6.65 10.40 -24.67
C SER A 279 5.77 10.16 -25.89
N SER A 280 5.77 8.93 -26.41
CA SER A 280 4.89 8.49 -27.50
C SER A 280 3.41 8.56 -27.14
N PHE A 281 3.07 8.38 -25.86
CA PHE A 281 1.71 8.41 -25.33
C PHE A 281 1.37 9.70 -24.59
N HIS A 282 2.27 10.70 -24.66
CA HIS A 282 2.11 11.96 -23.96
C HIS A 282 1.80 11.77 -22.47
N SER A 283 2.63 10.95 -21.82
CA SER A 283 2.53 10.61 -20.38
C SER A 283 3.88 10.85 -19.70
N ILE A 284 3.86 11.20 -18.42
CA ILE A 284 5.06 11.24 -17.57
C ILE A 284 5.53 9.84 -17.16
N PHE A 285 4.84 8.79 -17.59
CA PHE A 285 5.15 7.39 -17.35
C PHE A 285 5.40 6.67 -18.67
N GLY A 286 6.32 5.70 -18.65
CA GLY A 286 6.56 4.81 -19.78
C GLY A 286 7.65 5.30 -20.74
N ASN A 287 8.48 6.24 -20.32
CA ASN A 287 9.58 6.78 -21.12
C ASN A 287 10.92 6.07 -20.89
N SER A 288 10.99 5.24 -19.85
CA SER A 288 12.14 4.42 -19.50
C SER A 288 11.74 2.94 -19.42
N ALA A 289 12.63 2.05 -19.88
CA ALA A 289 12.43 0.62 -19.67
C ALA A 289 12.32 0.23 -18.19
N GLN A 290 12.89 1.03 -17.29
CA GLN A 290 12.84 0.82 -15.85
C GLN A 290 11.48 1.09 -15.24
N ASP A 291 10.62 1.87 -15.92
CA ASP A 291 9.25 2.10 -15.48
C ASP A 291 8.41 0.81 -15.50
N PHE A 292 8.77 -0.14 -16.38
CA PHE A 292 8.02 -1.38 -16.62
C PHE A 292 8.57 -2.54 -15.80
N HIS A 293 8.13 -2.62 -14.57
CA HIS A 293 8.43 -3.68 -13.60
C HIS A 293 7.13 -4.32 -13.09
N TRP A 294 7.23 -5.33 -12.24
CA TRP A 294 6.07 -5.95 -11.62
C TRP A 294 5.25 -4.90 -10.83
N GLY A 295 4.01 -4.67 -11.24
CA GLY A 295 3.15 -3.63 -10.68
C GLY A 295 3.41 -2.23 -11.23
N SER A 296 3.91 -2.09 -12.45
CA SER A 296 4.29 -0.80 -13.08
C SER A 296 3.19 0.27 -13.07
N ASN A 297 1.90 -0.14 -13.06
CA ASN A 297 0.78 0.80 -12.94
C ASN A 297 0.66 1.45 -11.55
N SER A 298 1.37 0.98 -10.54
CA SER A 298 1.33 1.50 -9.17
C SER A 298 2.20 2.74 -8.97
N GLU A 299 3.33 2.63 -8.25
CA GLU A 299 4.17 3.79 -7.92
C GLU A 299 4.76 4.47 -9.17
N SER A 300 5.15 3.69 -10.20
CA SER A 300 5.75 4.24 -11.40
C SER A 300 4.77 5.05 -12.25
N CYS A 301 3.49 4.64 -12.31
CA CYS A 301 2.45 5.34 -13.07
C CYS A 301 1.58 6.23 -12.17
N LEU A 302 0.65 5.62 -11.42
CA LEU A 302 -0.35 6.34 -10.62
C LEU A 302 0.27 7.10 -9.45
N GLY A 303 1.35 6.58 -8.85
CA GLY A 303 2.07 7.23 -7.76
C GLY A 303 2.73 8.55 -8.20
N ARG A 304 3.33 8.60 -9.40
CA ARG A 304 3.81 9.86 -9.97
C ARG A 304 2.67 10.85 -10.15
N GLY A 305 1.50 10.39 -10.60
CA GLY A 305 0.30 11.22 -10.71
C GLY A 305 -0.11 11.86 -9.37
N ILE A 306 -0.04 11.09 -8.27
CA ILE A 306 -0.32 11.62 -6.92
C ILE A 306 0.68 12.72 -6.53
N ALA A 307 1.98 12.51 -6.73
CA ALA A 307 3.00 13.52 -6.44
C ALA A 307 2.76 14.82 -7.22
N GLN A 308 2.40 14.71 -8.50
CA GLN A 308 2.02 15.85 -9.34
C GLN A 308 0.80 16.61 -8.77
N MET A 309 -0.18 15.92 -8.22
CA MET A 309 -1.35 16.57 -7.60
C MET A 309 -0.99 17.29 -6.30
N TYR A 310 -0.06 16.76 -5.50
CA TYR A 310 0.49 17.48 -4.34
C TYR A 310 1.19 18.76 -4.76
N GLU A 311 2.03 18.71 -5.80
CA GLU A 311 2.72 19.90 -6.32
C GLU A 311 1.73 20.91 -6.93
N TYR A 312 0.69 20.43 -7.62
CA TYR A 312 -0.42 21.28 -8.05
C TYR A 312 -1.13 21.96 -6.87
N ALA A 313 -1.37 21.25 -5.79
CA ALA A 313 -2.02 21.82 -4.61
C ALA A 313 -1.19 22.92 -3.95
N LEU A 314 0.14 22.77 -3.94
CA LEU A 314 1.07 23.74 -3.38
C LEU A 314 1.24 25.00 -4.26
N THR A 315 1.32 24.82 -5.59
CA THR A 315 1.70 25.88 -6.53
C THR A 315 0.56 26.48 -7.32
N LYS A 316 -0.54 25.74 -7.50
CA LYS A 316 -1.66 26.03 -8.41
C LYS A 316 -1.23 26.11 -9.90
N ASP A 317 -0.04 25.66 -10.25
CA ASP A 317 0.39 25.58 -11.64
C ASP A 317 -0.24 24.37 -12.33
N SER A 318 -1.07 24.65 -13.34
CA SER A 318 -1.86 23.65 -14.06
C SER A 318 -1.04 22.58 -14.78
N LYS A 319 0.27 22.84 -15.03
CA LYS A 319 1.17 21.84 -15.67
C LYS A 319 1.23 20.54 -14.86
N TYR A 320 1.26 20.63 -13.53
CA TYR A 320 1.30 19.47 -12.65
C TYR A 320 -0.02 18.67 -12.68
N ARG A 321 -1.17 19.36 -12.70
CA ARG A 321 -2.47 18.69 -12.88
C ARG A 321 -2.55 17.99 -14.24
N GLN A 322 -2.06 18.60 -15.30
CA GLN A 322 -2.03 17.98 -16.63
C GLN A 322 -1.12 16.74 -16.65
N ALA A 323 0.02 16.81 -15.99
CA ALA A 323 0.94 15.69 -15.83
C ALA A 323 0.27 14.53 -15.07
N ALA A 324 -0.44 14.81 -13.97
CA ALA A 324 -1.19 13.79 -13.23
C ALA A 324 -2.29 13.14 -14.11
N LEU A 325 -3.04 13.92 -14.87
CA LEU A 325 -4.06 13.39 -15.79
C LEU A 325 -3.44 12.50 -16.88
N SER A 326 -2.21 12.78 -17.30
CA SER A 326 -1.52 11.97 -18.31
C SER A 326 -1.28 10.53 -17.85
N THR A 327 -1.07 10.30 -16.55
CA THR A 327 -0.93 8.94 -16.00
C THR A 327 -2.25 8.18 -16.02
N LEU A 328 -3.36 8.86 -15.73
CA LEU A 328 -4.69 8.25 -15.82
C LEU A 328 -5.04 7.91 -17.27
N ASP A 329 -4.74 8.80 -18.21
CA ASP A 329 -4.97 8.53 -19.63
C ASP A 329 -4.18 7.30 -20.09
N TYR A 330 -2.91 7.17 -19.65
CA TYR A 330 -2.10 5.99 -19.90
C TYR A 330 -2.76 4.74 -19.29
N PHE A 331 -3.10 4.79 -18.01
CA PHE A 331 -3.70 3.68 -17.28
C PHE A 331 -5.04 3.23 -17.89
N PHE A 332 -5.85 4.16 -18.39
CA PHE A 332 -7.15 3.87 -18.99
C PHE A 332 -7.10 3.50 -20.47
N GLY A 333 -5.92 3.33 -21.06
CA GLY A 333 -5.77 2.72 -22.39
C GLY A 333 -5.01 3.54 -23.43
N ARG A 334 -4.52 4.76 -23.11
CA ARG A 334 -3.60 5.50 -23.98
C ARG A 334 -2.16 5.00 -23.80
N ASN A 335 -1.94 3.72 -24.05
CA ASN A 335 -0.69 3.00 -23.86
C ASN A 335 -0.40 2.05 -25.02
N ALA A 336 0.77 1.44 -25.04
CA ALA A 336 1.20 0.56 -26.14
C ALA A 336 0.31 -0.67 -26.32
N THR A 337 -0.29 -1.19 -25.26
CA THR A 337 -1.15 -2.39 -25.29
C THR A 337 -2.60 -2.08 -25.65
N GLY A 338 -3.03 -0.81 -25.53
CA GLY A 338 -4.43 -0.39 -25.69
C GLY A 338 -5.37 -0.88 -24.59
N TYR A 339 -4.88 -1.57 -23.57
CA TYR A 339 -5.71 -2.03 -22.45
C TYR A 339 -6.03 -0.94 -21.46
N CYS A 340 -7.30 -0.87 -21.06
CA CYS A 340 -7.70 -0.28 -19.79
C CYS A 340 -7.33 -1.27 -18.67
N TYR A 341 -6.40 -0.89 -17.79
CA TYR A 341 -5.89 -1.74 -16.74
C TYR A 341 -6.78 -1.80 -15.48
N LEU A 342 -8.03 -1.30 -15.59
CA LEU A 342 -9.06 -1.41 -14.55
C LEU A 342 -10.11 -2.44 -14.97
N THR A 343 -10.30 -3.48 -14.18
CA THR A 343 -11.31 -4.51 -14.47
C THR A 343 -12.73 -3.90 -14.49
N GLY A 344 -13.56 -4.37 -15.41
CA GLY A 344 -14.94 -3.91 -15.56
C GLY A 344 -15.12 -2.60 -16.34
N PHE A 345 -14.03 -1.90 -16.72
CA PHE A 345 -14.08 -0.60 -17.40
C PHE A 345 -13.33 -0.63 -18.74
N GLY A 346 -13.76 0.24 -19.66
CA GLY A 346 -13.16 0.36 -20.98
C GLY A 346 -13.69 -0.65 -21.99
N THR A 347 -13.42 -0.39 -23.28
CA THR A 347 -13.79 -1.28 -24.39
C THR A 347 -12.80 -2.41 -24.60
N GLN A 348 -11.49 -2.11 -24.50
CA GLN A 348 -10.44 -3.11 -24.41
C GLN A 348 -9.95 -3.12 -22.96
N ARG A 349 -10.46 -4.06 -22.18
CA ARG A 349 -10.21 -4.16 -20.75
C ARG A 349 -9.62 -5.49 -20.35
N VAL A 350 -8.99 -5.53 -19.19
CA VAL A 350 -8.46 -6.76 -18.61
C VAL A 350 -9.60 -7.70 -18.21
N MET A 351 -9.50 -8.96 -18.59
CA MET A 351 -10.55 -9.96 -18.42
C MET A 351 -10.09 -11.19 -17.65
N ASN A 352 -8.81 -11.52 -17.71
CA ASN A 352 -8.26 -12.78 -17.20
C ASN A 352 -7.19 -12.47 -16.13
N ILE A 353 -7.52 -11.64 -15.14
CA ILE A 353 -6.58 -11.25 -14.08
C ILE A 353 -6.12 -12.45 -13.25
N HIS A 354 -4.88 -12.41 -12.78
CA HIS A 354 -4.34 -13.38 -11.83
C HIS A 354 -4.93 -13.11 -10.44
N HIS A 355 -6.20 -13.48 -10.26
CA HIS A 355 -6.96 -13.31 -9.04
C HIS A 355 -7.82 -14.54 -8.77
N ARG A 356 -7.58 -15.22 -7.66
CA ARG A 356 -8.17 -16.52 -7.36
C ARG A 356 -9.68 -16.49 -7.32
N ILE A 357 -10.28 -15.48 -6.72
CA ILE A 357 -11.74 -15.34 -6.65
C ILE A 357 -12.32 -15.22 -8.06
N SER A 358 -11.85 -14.24 -8.85
CA SER A 358 -12.35 -14.04 -10.24
C SER A 358 -12.14 -15.24 -11.16
N ALA A 359 -11.15 -16.09 -10.85
CA ALA A 359 -10.89 -17.30 -11.64
C ALA A 359 -11.72 -18.52 -11.19
N ALA A 360 -12.25 -18.50 -9.96
CA ALA A 360 -12.92 -19.65 -9.35
C ALA A 360 -14.44 -19.48 -9.16
N ASP A 361 -14.98 -18.27 -9.26
CA ASP A 361 -16.40 -17.96 -9.00
C ASP A 361 -17.37 -18.40 -10.11
N ASN A 362 -16.86 -18.93 -11.23
CA ASN A 362 -17.61 -19.30 -12.43
C ASN A 362 -18.32 -18.11 -13.12
N ILE A 363 -17.90 -16.89 -12.86
CA ILE A 363 -18.36 -15.67 -13.53
C ILE A 363 -17.33 -15.29 -14.59
N LYS A 364 -17.78 -15.02 -15.81
CA LYS A 364 -16.87 -14.68 -16.91
C LYS A 364 -16.15 -13.35 -16.72
N GLU A 365 -16.87 -12.34 -16.21
CA GLU A 365 -16.31 -11.01 -15.95
C GLU A 365 -15.57 -11.05 -14.60
N PRO A 366 -14.34 -10.55 -14.51
CA PRO A 366 -13.65 -10.48 -13.23
C PRO A 366 -14.34 -9.50 -12.28
N VAL A 367 -14.07 -9.62 -10.98
CA VAL A 367 -14.50 -8.61 -10.00
C VAL A 367 -14.13 -7.22 -10.51
N PRO A 368 -15.08 -6.28 -10.64
CA PRO A 368 -14.79 -4.97 -11.21
C PRO A 368 -14.02 -4.06 -10.25
N GLY A 369 -13.27 -3.10 -10.79
CA GLY A 369 -12.56 -2.08 -10.00
C GLY A 369 -11.19 -2.52 -9.49
N LEU A 370 -10.64 -3.63 -9.97
CA LEU A 370 -9.29 -4.07 -9.60
C LEU A 370 -8.25 -3.54 -10.60
N VAL A 371 -7.14 -3.02 -10.08
CA VAL A 371 -6.01 -2.50 -10.85
C VAL A 371 -5.07 -3.63 -11.21
N ALA A 372 -4.93 -3.93 -12.49
CA ALA A 372 -3.93 -4.88 -12.99
C ALA A 372 -2.53 -4.27 -13.00
N GLY A 373 -1.51 -5.09 -12.74
CA GLY A 373 -0.11 -4.66 -12.60
C GLY A 373 0.47 -3.90 -13.79
N GLY A 374 0.06 -4.27 -15.01
CA GLY A 374 0.49 -3.59 -16.23
C GLY A 374 1.72 -4.22 -16.88
N ALA A 375 2.23 -3.57 -17.92
CA ALA A 375 3.37 -4.07 -18.69
C ALA A 375 4.61 -4.24 -17.79
N ASN A 376 5.30 -5.38 -17.94
CA ASN A 376 6.45 -5.76 -17.13
C ASN A 376 7.56 -6.39 -17.99
N LYS A 377 8.68 -5.68 -18.12
CA LYS A 377 9.84 -6.14 -18.90
C LYS A 377 10.50 -7.40 -18.35
N GLY A 378 10.30 -7.69 -17.04
CA GLY A 378 10.91 -8.83 -16.36
C GLY A 378 10.32 -10.16 -16.81
N GLN A 379 9.01 -10.20 -17.14
CA GLN A 379 8.31 -11.41 -17.57
C GLN A 379 8.63 -12.61 -16.64
N GLU A 380 8.61 -12.41 -15.32
CA GLU A 380 9.06 -13.40 -14.33
C GLU A 380 8.21 -14.69 -14.32
N ASP A 381 7.06 -14.65 -14.97
CA ASP A 381 6.13 -15.78 -15.14
C ASP A 381 6.20 -16.46 -16.52
N ALA A 382 7.16 -16.09 -17.38
CA ALA A 382 7.25 -16.58 -18.76
C ALA A 382 7.33 -18.11 -18.88
N GLU A 383 7.76 -18.81 -17.83
CA GLU A 383 7.80 -20.28 -17.79
C GLU A 383 6.42 -20.91 -17.54
N PHE A 384 5.46 -20.13 -17.02
CA PHE A 384 4.14 -20.60 -16.58
C PHE A 384 2.99 -20.17 -17.47
N VAL A 385 3.25 -19.30 -18.45
CA VAL A 385 2.25 -18.71 -19.35
C VAL A 385 2.63 -18.90 -20.80
N PRO A 386 1.70 -18.71 -21.76
CA PRO A 386 2.06 -18.62 -23.18
C PRO A 386 3.11 -17.52 -23.41
N ALA A 387 3.90 -17.65 -24.48
CA ALA A 387 4.90 -16.63 -24.79
C ALA A 387 4.28 -15.23 -24.87
N TYR A 388 4.95 -14.27 -24.26
CA TYR A 388 4.58 -12.86 -24.40
C TYR A 388 4.63 -12.43 -25.88
N ALA A 389 3.68 -11.59 -26.28
CA ALA A 389 3.59 -11.15 -27.67
C ALA A 389 4.77 -10.26 -28.08
N SER A 390 5.41 -9.59 -27.10
CA SER A 390 6.54 -8.69 -27.32
C SER A 390 7.51 -8.74 -26.15
N ASN A 391 8.79 -8.46 -26.42
CA ASN A 391 9.83 -8.18 -25.42
C ASN A 391 10.11 -6.68 -25.27
N ILE A 392 9.35 -5.84 -25.97
CA ILE A 392 9.41 -4.39 -25.79
C ILE A 392 8.76 -4.05 -24.44
N PRO A 393 9.43 -3.30 -23.56
CA PRO A 393 8.99 -3.12 -22.17
C PRO A 393 7.53 -2.68 -22.00
N ASP A 394 7.07 -1.71 -22.78
CA ASP A 394 5.71 -1.15 -22.71
C ASP A 394 4.63 -2.03 -23.39
N GLU A 395 5.05 -3.02 -24.19
CA GLU A 395 4.17 -4.03 -24.82
C GLU A 395 4.18 -5.37 -24.07
N SER A 396 5.02 -5.50 -23.03
CA SER A 396 5.27 -6.74 -22.30
C SER A 396 4.15 -7.03 -21.29
N TYR A 397 2.95 -7.34 -21.79
CA TYR A 397 1.74 -7.59 -21.02
C TYR A 397 0.97 -8.79 -21.58
N GLN A 398 0.34 -9.55 -20.67
CA GLN A 398 -0.59 -10.64 -21.04
C GLN A 398 -1.87 -10.60 -20.21
N ASP A 399 -3.02 -10.49 -20.87
CA ASP A 399 -4.32 -10.74 -20.23
C ASP A 399 -4.55 -12.25 -20.08
N ASN A 400 -3.85 -12.88 -19.14
CA ASN A 400 -3.87 -14.31 -18.87
C ASN A 400 -3.88 -14.57 -17.36
N VAL A 401 -4.76 -15.47 -16.90
CA VAL A 401 -4.91 -15.81 -15.49
C VAL A 401 -3.63 -16.39 -14.86
N GLY A 402 -2.76 -16.99 -15.63
CA GLY A 402 -1.46 -17.48 -15.18
C GLY A 402 -0.42 -16.37 -14.99
N SER A 403 -0.61 -15.20 -15.63
CA SER A 403 0.37 -14.12 -15.58
C SER A 403 0.27 -13.32 -14.28
N TYR A 404 1.04 -13.74 -13.28
CA TYR A 404 1.20 -12.98 -12.05
C TYR A 404 2.13 -11.76 -12.22
N ALA A 405 3.08 -11.82 -13.15
CA ALA A 405 4.07 -10.76 -13.32
C ALA A 405 3.51 -9.51 -14.01
N SER A 406 2.48 -9.62 -14.85
CA SER A 406 1.89 -8.48 -15.56
C SER A 406 0.39 -8.28 -15.29
N ASN A 407 -0.34 -9.33 -14.93
CA ASN A 407 -1.81 -9.31 -14.84
C ASN A 407 -2.36 -9.63 -13.43
N GLU A 408 -1.53 -9.63 -12.40
CA GLU A 408 -1.99 -9.71 -11.02
C GLU A 408 -2.66 -8.40 -10.59
N ILE A 409 -3.36 -8.44 -9.47
CA ILE A 409 -3.92 -7.28 -8.77
C ILE A 409 -3.34 -7.21 -7.36
N ALA A 410 -3.31 -6.03 -6.74
CA ALA A 410 -2.90 -5.89 -5.36
C ALA A 410 -3.56 -4.69 -4.68
N ILE A 411 -3.71 -4.79 -3.34
CA ILE A 411 -4.37 -3.73 -2.56
C ILE A 411 -3.65 -2.38 -2.66
N ASN A 412 -2.31 -2.39 -2.65
CA ASN A 412 -1.52 -1.16 -2.80
C ASN A 412 -1.70 -0.53 -4.19
N TRP A 413 -1.80 -1.32 -5.24
CA TRP A 413 -2.04 -0.80 -6.59
C TRP A 413 -3.40 -0.09 -6.67
N ASN A 414 -4.44 -0.69 -6.10
CA ASN A 414 -5.75 -0.05 -5.96
C ASN A 414 -5.67 1.25 -5.13
N ALA A 415 -4.86 1.28 -4.06
CA ALA A 415 -4.73 2.46 -3.22
C ALA A 415 -4.21 3.69 -3.98
N TYR A 416 -3.27 3.50 -4.92
CA TYR A 416 -2.80 4.61 -5.76
C TYR A 416 -3.93 5.17 -6.62
N LEU A 417 -4.74 4.32 -7.25
CA LEU A 417 -5.86 4.79 -8.06
C LEU A 417 -6.90 5.51 -7.21
N VAL A 418 -7.31 4.93 -6.08
CA VAL A 418 -8.28 5.54 -5.15
C VAL A 418 -7.79 6.91 -4.69
N SER A 419 -6.51 7.01 -4.30
CA SER A 419 -5.90 8.26 -3.84
C SER A 419 -5.83 9.30 -4.95
N LEU A 420 -5.39 8.92 -6.16
CA LEU A 420 -5.32 9.85 -7.29
C LEU A 420 -6.70 10.35 -7.71
N LEU A 421 -7.72 9.47 -7.73
CA LEU A 421 -9.10 9.86 -8.00
C LEU A 421 -9.69 10.77 -6.91
N GLY A 422 -9.22 10.68 -5.68
CA GLY A 422 -9.55 11.63 -4.61
C GLY A 422 -9.24 13.08 -4.99
N TRP A 423 -8.15 13.33 -5.70
CA TRP A 423 -7.69 14.63 -6.15
C TRP A 423 -8.45 15.19 -7.36
N ILE A 424 -9.10 14.35 -8.15
CA ILE A 424 -9.67 14.73 -9.46
C ILE A 424 -11.17 14.85 -9.31
N ASN A 425 -11.66 16.06 -9.60
CA ASN A 425 -13.10 16.39 -9.58
C ASN A 425 -13.76 16.04 -10.91
#